data_e05fd78c2b4cc24f93d21eb286fdd4f2
#
_entry.id   e05fd78c2b4cc24f93d21eb286fdd4f2
#
_cell.length_a   1.000
_cell.length_b   1.000
_cell.length_c   1.000
_cell.angle_alpha   90.00
_cell.angle_beta   90.00
_cell.angle_gamma   90.00
#
_symmetry.space_group_name_H-M   'P 1'
#
loop_
_entity.id
_entity.type
_entity.pdbx_description
1 polymer ?
#
loop_
_entity_poly.entity_id
_entity_poly.type
_entity_poly.pdbx_seq_one_letter_code
_entity_poly.pdbx_strand_id
1 'polypeptide(L)'
;MRCHVWKVLLLLPLLVALFYDQPALAAPADKVEAGQRCPVCGMFVAKYDNWITQARDLKANKTWFFDGVKDLLVFWFDPQAYGGPGRDALGELWVKDYYTLKWIAAREGVYVIGSEVYGPMG
;
A
#
# COMPACT_ATOMS: atom_id res chain seq x y z
N MET A 1 17.77 -15.15 50.81
CA MET A 1 16.95 -14.17 50.08
C MET A 1 17.62 -13.53 48.84
N ARG A 2 18.72 -14.06 48.30
CA ARG A 2 19.47 -13.46 47.18
C ARG A 2 19.22 -14.09 45.80
N CYS A 3 18.44 -15.19 45.73
CA CYS A 3 18.30 -15.98 44.49
C CYS A 3 17.11 -15.60 43.60
N HIS A 4 16.13 -14.84 44.08
CA HIS A 4 14.91 -14.52 43.34
C HIS A 4 15.03 -13.26 42.46
N VAL A 5 15.85 -12.31 42.86
CA VAL A 5 16.05 -11.03 42.17
C VAL A 5 16.73 -11.24 40.81
N TRP A 6 17.66 -12.19 40.74
CA TRP A 6 18.40 -12.46 39.51
C TRP A 6 17.55 -13.15 38.42
N LYS A 7 16.57 -13.98 38.82
CA LYS A 7 15.65 -14.63 37.88
C LYS A 7 14.66 -13.63 37.27
N VAL A 8 14.26 -12.60 38.02
CA VAL A 8 13.38 -11.54 37.53
C VAL A 8 14.11 -10.61 36.53
N LEU A 9 15.42 -10.35 36.78
CA LEU A 9 16.22 -9.50 35.90
C LEU A 9 16.49 -10.13 34.51
N LEU A 10 16.52 -11.47 34.42
CA LEU A 10 16.72 -12.18 33.16
C LEU A 10 15.45 -12.33 32.33
N LEU A 11 14.26 -12.21 32.93
CA LEU A 11 12.97 -12.28 32.20
C LEU A 11 12.58 -10.94 31.57
N LEU A 12 13.06 -9.82 32.07
CA LEU A 12 12.73 -8.50 31.56
C LEU A 12 13.18 -8.25 30.12
N PRO A 13 14.42 -8.61 29.71
CA PRO A 13 14.86 -8.43 28.31
C PRO A 13 14.13 -9.36 27.34
N LEU A 14 13.66 -10.53 27.78
CA LEU A 14 12.93 -11.47 26.93
C LEU A 14 11.51 -10.94 26.61
N LEU A 15 10.87 -10.26 27.55
CA LEU A 15 9.56 -9.64 27.33
C LEU A 15 9.63 -8.45 26.38
N VAL A 16 10.71 -7.66 26.42
CA VAL A 16 10.91 -6.51 25.53
C VAL A 16 11.17 -6.96 24.09
N ALA A 17 11.81 -8.10 23.87
CA ALA A 17 12.08 -8.63 22.52
C ALA A 17 10.80 -9.06 21.78
N LEU A 18 9.72 -9.39 22.47
CA LEU A 18 8.44 -9.79 21.86
C LEU A 18 7.63 -8.62 21.27
N PHE A 19 8.02 -7.36 21.54
CA PHE A 19 7.32 -6.18 21.02
C PHE A 19 7.95 -5.56 19.78
N TYR A 20 9.07 -6.08 19.29
CA TYR A 20 9.80 -5.48 18.15
C TYR A 20 9.52 -6.10 16.77
N ASP A 21 8.68 -7.14 16.70
CA ASP A 21 8.30 -7.75 15.42
C ASP A 21 7.01 -7.11 14.84
N GLN A 22 7.03 -5.79 14.67
CA GLN A 22 6.06 -5.14 13.81
C GLN A 22 6.59 -5.26 12.38
N PRO A 23 5.90 -5.97 11.48
CA PRO A 23 6.28 -5.96 10.07
C PRO A 23 6.23 -4.51 9.59
N ALA A 24 7.38 -3.95 9.26
CA ALA A 24 7.46 -2.64 8.65
C ALA A 24 6.61 -2.69 7.37
N LEU A 25 5.50 -1.94 7.33
CA LEU A 25 4.72 -1.75 6.12
C LEU A 25 5.69 -1.28 5.03
N ALA A 26 5.76 -2.03 3.94
CA ALA A 26 6.64 -1.65 2.83
C ALA A 26 6.23 -0.26 2.35
N ALA A 27 7.16 0.68 2.37
CA ALA A 27 6.93 2.04 1.89
C ALA A 27 6.48 2.01 0.41
N PRO A 28 5.66 2.98 -0.02
CA PRO A 28 5.27 3.10 -1.41
C PRO A 28 6.50 3.35 -2.30
N ALA A 29 6.46 2.90 -3.54
CA ALA A 29 7.50 3.22 -4.51
C ALA A 29 7.34 4.68 -4.98
N ASP A 30 8.42 5.45 -4.93
CA ASP A 30 8.39 6.89 -5.23
C ASP A 30 8.36 7.19 -6.73
N LYS A 31 8.80 6.24 -7.57
CA LYS A 31 8.98 6.48 -9.00
C LYS A 31 8.18 5.50 -9.85
N VAL A 32 7.47 6.06 -10.83
CA VAL A 32 6.78 5.33 -11.89
C VAL A 32 7.54 5.51 -13.20
N GLU A 33 7.82 4.41 -13.89
CA GLU A 33 8.44 4.45 -15.20
C GLU A 33 7.51 5.08 -16.24
N ALA A 34 8.07 5.88 -17.17
CA ALA A 34 7.28 6.60 -18.18
C ALA A 34 6.41 5.68 -19.05
N GLY A 35 6.87 4.45 -19.29
CA GLY A 35 6.15 3.44 -20.06
C GLY A 35 5.14 2.61 -19.26
N GLN A 36 5.06 2.81 -17.94
CA GLN A 36 4.17 2.03 -17.08
C GLN A 36 2.70 2.30 -17.42
N ARG A 37 1.97 1.23 -17.70
CA ARG A 37 0.53 1.30 -17.97
C ARG A 37 -0.28 0.79 -16.79
N CYS A 38 -1.42 1.44 -16.57
CA CYS A 38 -2.45 0.94 -15.66
C CYS A 38 -2.98 -0.41 -16.19
N PRO A 39 -3.00 -1.47 -15.37
CA PRO A 39 -3.47 -2.79 -15.82
C PRO A 39 -4.98 -2.81 -16.09
N VAL A 40 -5.75 -1.88 -15.54
CA VAL A 40 -7.22 -1.84 -15.67
C VAL A 40 -7.63 -1.09 -16.92
N CYS A 41 -7.16 0.15 -17.12
CA CYS A 41 -7.60 1.01 -18.22
C CYS A 41 -6.57 1.17 -19.36
N GLY A 42 -5.32 0.74 -19.15
CA GLY A 42 -4.25 0.82 -20.15
C GLY A 42 -3.59 2.18 -20.32
N MET A 43 -4.02 3.21 -19.58
CA MET A 43 -3.41 4.55 -19.66
C MET A 43 -2.00 4.57 -19.06
N PHE A 44 -1.18 5.54 -19.52
CA PHE A 44 0.15 5.75 -18.97
C PHE A 44 0.04 6.42 -17.59
N VAL A 45 0.40 5.69 -16.54
CA VAL A 45 0.26 6.11 -15.15
C VAL A 45 1.05 7.40 -14.85
N ALA A 46 2.27 7.51 -15.37
CA ALA A 46 3.15 8.66 -15.14
C ALA A 46 2.57 10.00 -15.65
N LYS A 47 1.53 9.99 -16.49
CA LYS A 47 0.84 11.22 -16.93
C LYS A 47 -0.06 11.83 -15.87
N TYR A 48 -0.39 11.08 -14.83
CA TYR A 48 -1.37 11.46 -13.80
C TYR A 48 -0.74 11.47 -12.42
N ASP A 49 0.40 12.11 -12.29
CA ASP A 49 1.27 12.06 -11.10
C ASP A 49 0.54 12.33 -9.78
N ASN A 50 -0.43 13.25 -9.77
CA ASN A 50 -1.23 13.57 -8.59
C ASN A 50 -2.24 12.48 -8.21
N TRP A 51 -2.52 11.54 -9.11
CA TRP A 51 -3.56 10.51 -8.95
C TRP A 51 -3.00 9.11 -8.81
N ILE A 52 -1.68 8.95 -8.92
CA ILE A 52 -1.03 7.64 -8.87
C ILE A 52 -1.42 6.90 -7.59
N THR A 53 -1.79 5.65 -7.77
CA THR A 53 -2.02 4.71 -6.67
C THR A 53 -1.24 3.43 -6.92
N GLN A 54 -1.02 2.63 -5.88
CA GLN A 54 -0.24 1.41 -5.99
C GLN A 54 -0.74 0.29 -5.09
N ALA A 55 -0.50 -0.94 -5.53
CA ALA A 55 -0.69 -2.16 -4.78
C ALA A 55 0.62 -2.96 -4.78
N ARG A 56 1.01 -3.51 -3.64
CA ARG A 56 2.20 -4.35 -3.52
C ARG A 56 1.82 -5.82 -3.61
N ASP A 57 2.41 -6.53 -4.56
CA ASP A 57 2.40 -7.99 -4.61
C ASP A 57 3.54 -8.51 -3.73
N LEU A 58 3.19 -9.15 -2.63
CA LEU A 58 4.15 -9.63 -1.63
C LEU A 58 4.86 -10.89 -2.10
N LYS A 59 4.22 -11.72 -2.92
CA LYS A 59 4.81 -12.98 -3.41
C LYS A 59 5.81 -12.73 -4.55
N ALA A 60 5.43 -11.90 -5.52
CA ALA A 60 6.29 -11.56 -6.65
C ALA A 60 7.24 -10.40 -6.36
N ASN A 61 7.14 -9.75 -5.20
CA ASN A 61 7.89 -8.54 -4.84
C ASN A 61 7.75 -7.43 -5.90
N LYS A 62 6.55 -7.30 -6.48
CA LYS A 62 6.22 -6.38 -7.58
C LYS A 62 5.28 -5.30 -7.09
N THR A 63 5.44 -4.07 -7.60
CA THR A 63 4.48 -2.99 -7.41
C THR A 63 3.61 -2.84 -8.66
N TRP A 64 2.31 -2.82 -8.47
CA TRP A 64 1.31 -2.49 -9.46
C TRP A 64 0.94 -1.02 -9.33
N PHE A 65 0.92 -0.29 -10.43
CA PHE A 65 0.61 1.14 -10.46
C PHE A 65 -0.66 1.40 -11.24
N PHE A 66 -1.45 2.36 -10.77
CA PHE A 66 -2.70 2.77 -11.37
C PHE A 66 -2.74 4.30 -11.47
N ASP A 67 -3.46 4.81 -12.43
CA ASP A 67 -3.63 6.23 -12.69
C ASP A 67 -4.74 6.89 -11.85
N GLY A 68 -5.40 6.11 -10.98
CA GLY A 68 -6.41 6.63 -10.06
C GLY A 68 -6.92 5.60 -9.06
N VAL A 69 -7.62 6.09 -8.04
CA VAL A 69 -8.20 5.27 -6.96
C VAL A 69 -9.24 4.28 -7.49
N LYS A 70 -10.05 4.70 -8.47
CA LYS A 70 -11.08 3.84 -9.07
C LYS A 70 -10.47 2.57 -9.64
N ASP A 71 -9.40 2.68 -10.43
CA ASP A 71 -8.73 1.54 -11.05
C ASP A 71 -7.99 0.68 -10.02
N LEU A 72 -7.39 1.28 -9.01
CA LEU A 72 -6.84 0.54 -7.88
C LEU A 72 -7.90 -0.34 -7.21
N LEU A 73 -9.08 0.20 -6.94
CA LEU A 73 -10.17 -0.54 -6.28
C LEU A 73 -10.74 -1.62 -7.20
N VAL A 74 -10.94 -1.34 -8.49
CA VAL A 74 -11.35 -2.34 -9.48
C VAL A 74 -10.37 -3.51 -9.51
N PHE A 75 -9.07 -3.22 -9.57
CA PHE A 75 -8.04 -4.24 -9.50
C PHE A 75 -8.07 -5.01 -8.16
N TRP A 76 -8.22 -4.32 -7.04
CA TRP A 76 -8.22 -4.94 -5.72
C TRP A 76 -9.39 -5.91 -5.53
N PHE A 77 -10.56 -5.63 -6.13
CA PHE A 77 -11.72 -6.53 -6.06
C PHE A 77 -11.51 -7.82 -6.84
N ASP A 78 -10.88 -7.76 -8.01
CA ASP A 78 -10.55 -8.92 -8.83
C ASP A 78 -9.20 -8.77 -9.52
N PRO A 79 -8.08 -8.96 -8.79
CA PRO A 79 -6.74 -8.76 -9.36
C PRO A 79 -6.45 -9.71 -10.51
N GLN A 80 -6.98 -10.93 -10.44
CA GLN A 80 -6.70 -11.98 -11.43
C GLN A 80 -7.28 -11.66 -12.81
N ALA A 81 -8.41 -10.94 -12.87
CA ALA A 81 -8.97 -10.46 -14.13
C ALA A 81 -8.02 -9.51 -14.91
N TYR A 82 -7.07 -8.90 -14.21
CA TYR A 82 -6.09 -7.94 -14.76
C TYR A 82 -4.66 -8.48 -14.75
N GLY A 83 -4.50 -9.80 -14.68
CA GLY A 83 -3.18 -10.45 -14.67
C GLY A 83 -2.41 -10.31 -13.36
N GLY A 84 -3.08 -9.89 -12.29
CA GLY A 84 -2.52 -9.78 -10.95
C GLY A 84 -2.53 -11.09 -10.16
N PRO A 85 -2.01 -11.07 -8.92
CA PRO A 85 -2.01 -12.22 -8.04
C PRO A 85 -3.40 -12.47 -7.44
N GLY A 86 -3.55 -13.53 -6.64
CA GLY A 86 -4.70 -13.64 -5.73
C GLY A 86 -4.71 -12.51 -4.71
N ARG A 87 -5.89 -12.10 -4.27
CA ARG A 87 -6.06 -10.97 -3.34
C ARG A 87 -5.26 -11.13 -2.04
N ASP A 88 -5.11 -12.35 -1.55
CA ASP A 88 -4.33 -12.71 -0.36
C ASP A 88 -2.82 -12.46 -0.50
N ALA A 89 -2.33 -12.29 -1.73
CA ALA A 89 -0.95 -11.95 -2.02
C ALA A 89 -0.71 -10.43 -2.13
N LEU A 90 -1.77 -9.63 -2.16
CA LEU A 90 -1.66 -8.17 -2.14
C LEU A 90 -1.38 -7.70 -0.71
N GLY A 91 -0.36 -6.88 -0.56
CA GLY A 91 -0.04 -6.20 0.68
C GLY A 91 -0.78 -4.88 0.82
N GLU A 92 -0.09 -3.87 1.34
CA GLU A 92 -0.66 -2.54 1.52
C GLU A 92 -0.97 -1.89 0.17
N LEU A 93 -2.10 -1.22 0.13
CA LEU A 93 -2.52 -0.35 -0.96
C LEU A 93 -2.19 1.10 -0.59
N TRP A 94 -1.64 1.85 -1.52
CA TRP A 94 -1.24 3.23 -1.31
C TRP A 94 -1.98 4.15 -2.28
N VAL A 95 -2.46 5.27 -1.75
CA VAL A 95 -3.09 6.35 -2.51
C VAL A 95 -2.42 7.67 -2.19
N LYS A 96 -2.53 8.65 -3.08
CA LYS A 96 -2.10 10.02 -2.79
C LYS A 96 -3.25 10.80 -2.17
N ASP A 97 -2.96 11.52 -1.10
CA ASP A 97 -3.85 12.53 -0.56
C ASP A 97 -3.99 13.68 -1.55
N TYR A 98 -5.22 14.06 -1.87
CA TYR A 98 -5.52 15.04 -2.91
C TYR A 98 -4.91 16.41 -2.67
N TYR A 99 -4.85 16.86 -1.42
CA TYR A 99 -4.38 18.21 -1.08
C TYR A 99 -2.88 18.27 -0.87
N THR A 100 -2.31 17.25 -0.25
CA THR A 100 -0.89 17.25 0.13
C THR A 100 0.00 16.50 -0.83
N LEU A 101 -0.57 15.67 -1.71
CA LEU A 101 0.09 14.74 -2.63
C LEU A 101 1.01 13.73 -1.94
N LYS A 102 0.85 13.55 -0.64
CA LYS A 102 1.59 12.56 0.14
C LYS A 102 0.95 11.18 -0.01
N TRP A 103 1.79 10.17 0.09
CA TRP A 103 1.32 8.80 0.17
C TRP A 103 0.66 8.53 1.52
N ILE A 104 -0.53 7.92 1.48
CA ILE A 104 -1.25 7.42 2.65
C ILE A 104 -1.70 5.98 2.36
N ALA A 105 -1.81 5.17 3.41
CA ALA A 105 -2.40 3.86 3.29
C ALA A 105 -3.86 3.98 2.85
N ALA A 106 -4.27 3.22 1.83
CA ALA A 106 -5.61 3.35 1.26
C ALA A 106 -6.73 3.17 2.29
N ARG A 107 -6.51 2.33 3.31
CA ARG A 107 -7.47 2.10 4.42
C ARG A 107 -7.67 3.33 5.33
N GLU A 108 -6.73 4.28 5.32
CA GLU A 108 -6.76 5.50 6.14
C GLU A 108 -7.35 6.68 5.37
N GLY A 109 -7.56 6.51 4.05
CA GLY A 109 -8.11 7.54 3.19
C GLY A 109 -9.61 7.74 3.37
N VAL A 110 -10.07 8.98 3.25
CA VAL A 110 -11.48 9.32 3.11
C VAL A 110 -11.76 9.54 1.62
N TYR A 111 -12.68 8.76 1.06
CA TYR A 111 -13.02 8.80 -0.37
C TYR A 111 -14.27 9.61 -0.59
N VAL A 112 -14.21 10.57 -1.50
CA VAL A 112 -15.35 11.44 -1.87
C VAL A 112 -15.86 11.02 -3.25
N ILE A 113 -17.16 10.76 -3.35
CA ILE A 113 -17.85 10.42 -4.60
C ILE A 113 -18.79 11.56 -4.97
N GLY A 114 -18.87 11.88 -6.26
CA GLY A 114 -19.77 12.91 -6.78
C GLY A 114 -19.28 14.34 -6.54
N SER A 115 -17.98 14.53 -6.35
CA SER A 115 -17.36 15.87 -6.34
C SER A 115 -17.25 16.44 -7.74
N GLU A 116 -17.01 17.76 -7.85
CA GLU A 116 -16.69 18.41 -9.14
C GLU A 116 -15.24 18.19 -9.59
N VAL A 117 -14.45 17.47 -8.79
CA VAL A 117 -13.07 17.12 -9.12
C VAL A 117 -13.07 15.75 -9.79
N TYR A 118 -12.62 15.72 -11.04
CA TYR A 118 -12.56 14.50 -11.83
C TYR A 118 -11.12 13.97 -11.88
N GLY A 119 -10.96 12.70 -11.52
CA GLY A 119 -9.73 11.96 -11.75
C GLY A 119 -9.64 11.45 -13.20
N PRO A 120 -8.55 10.72 -13.55
CA PRO A 120 -8.34 10.22 -14.92
C PRO A 120 -9.47 9.35 -15.47
N MET A 121 -10.18 8.64 -14.59
CA MET A 121 -11.30 7.76 -14.93
C MET A 121 -12.67 8.24 -14.39
N GLY A 122 -12.81 9.51 -14.06
CA GLY A 122 -14.03 10.15 -13.60
C GLY A 122 -14.24 10.13 -12.09
#